data_a4a7322a24d937b2bbb9a3a83d049e91
#
_entry.id   a4a7322a24d937b2bbb9a3a83d049e91
#
_cell.length_a   1.000
_cell.length_b   1.000
_cell.length_c   1.000
_cell.angle_alpha   90.00
_cell.angle_beta   90.00
_cell.angle_gamma   90.00
#
_symmetry.space_group_name_H-M   'P 1'
#
loop_
_entity.id
_entity.type
_entity.pdbx_description
1 polymer ?
#
loop_
_entity_poly.entity_id
_entity_poly.type
_entity_poly.pdbx_seq_one_letter_code
_entity_poly.pdbx_strand_id
1 'polypeptide(L)'
;ESITFTVSNENKTVVMKDAEIIINKVDEETEEPVLDAQFSVFDMEGNLIDQWITDGKAHAVSHLEAGKEYILKETKTPRGYQTVTDTAFTVSREEDLFLEIKEKPILVNIQVNKVDAKTKQLIKDKDFEFTLYKDPDCIYSMVAASSKDGSATFKDLRYGTYYIKETKAPFGYHLSTEVKKVVIDENVKGDTYTFDYENTPIEIIQTGDPTNLLMIIGLGLVSMISIIFILIKKES
;
A
#
# COMPACT_ATOMS: atom_id res chain seq x y z
N GLU A 1 45.58 18.06 -7.62
CA GLU A 1 46.60 17.75 -8.66
C GLU A 1 47.14 19.03 -9.25
N SER A 2 48.48 19.13 -9.45
CA SER A 2 49.10 20.23 -10.12
C SER A 2 49.15 20.00 -11.62
N ILE A 3 48.65 20.93 -12.43
CA ILE A 3 48.79 20.92 -13.87
C ILE A 3 50.03 21.76 -14.21
N THR A 4 51.00 21.13 -14.86
CA THR A 4 52.17 21.83 -15.37
C THR A 4 51.91 22.21 -16.83
N PHE A 5 52.02 23.49 -17.18
CA PHE A 5 51.93 23.96 -18.57
C PHE A 5 53.10 24.86 -18.92
N THR A 6 53.51 24.80 -20.15
CA THR A 6 54.55 25.69 -20.69
C THR A 6 53.88 26.95 -21.21
N VAL A 7 54.34 28.13 -20.70
CA VAL A 7 53.85 29.42 -21.19
C VAL A 7 54.48 29.70 -22.56
N SER A 8 53.63 29.87 -23.61
CA SER A 8 54.04 30.33 -24.92
C SER A 8 53.40 31.70 -25.20
N ASN A 9 53.81 32.38 -26.26
CA ASN A 9 53.26 33.70 -26.65
C ASN A 9 51.82 33.65 -27.15
N GLU A 10 51.16 32.50 -27.10
CA GLU A 10 49.78 32.32 -27.49
C GLU A 10 48.90 32.27 -26.27
N ASN A 11 47.70 32.90 -26.36
CA ASN A 11 46.68 32.78 -25.32
C ASN A 11 46.14 31.34 -25.29
N LYS A 12 46.46 30.59 -24.25
CA LYS A 12 45.89 29.27 -23.96
C LYS A 12 44.87 29.38 -22.85
N THR A 13 43.66 28.97 -23.13
CA THR A 13 42.63 28.79 -22.08
C THR A 13 42.72 27.35 -21.57
N VAL A 14 42.97 27.17 -20.30
CA VAL A 14 42.89 25.89 -19.63
C VAL A 14 41.56 25.87 -18.87
N VAL A 15 40.63 25.04 -19.36
CA VAL A 15 39.38 24.77 -18.62
C VAL A 15 39.63 23.57 -17.70
N MET A 16 39.58 23.82 -16.41
CA MET A 16 39.60 22.74 -15.41
C MET A 16 38.15 22.38 -15.11
N LYS A 17 37.75 21.15 -15.38
CA LYS A 17 36.47 20.60 -14.95
C LYS A 17 36.74 19.71 -13.76
N ASP A 18 36.08 19.97 -12.65
CA ASP A 18 36.06 19.04 -11.52
C ASP A 18 35.25 17.80 -11.90
N ALA A 19 35.64 16.65 -11.38
CA ALA A 19 34.85 15.45 -11.53
C ALA A 19 33.60 15.54 -10.64
N GLU A 20 32.46 15.17 -11.16
CA GLU A 20 31.22 15.15 -10.39
C GLU A 20 30.41 13.90 -10.67
N ILE A 21 29.52 13.58 -9.74
CA ILE A 21 28.48 12.56 -9.89
C ILE A 21 27.12 13.19 -9.65
N ILE A 22 26.15 12.84 -10.47
CA ILE A 22 24.76 13.25 -10.33
C ILE A 22 23.98 12.03 -9.84
N ILE A 23 23.37 12.11 -8.68
CA ILE A 23 22.67 11.03 -8.01
C ILE A 23 21.18 11.32 -7.98
N ASN A 24 20.39 10.43 -8.54
CA ASN A 24 18.92 10.45 -8.49
C ASN A 24 18.41 9.29 -7.64
N LYS A 25 17.34 9.52 -6.87
CA LYS A 25 16.70 8.49 -6.06
C LYS A 25 15.24 8.36 -6.43
N VAL A 26 14.85 7.15 -6.83
CA VAL A 26 13.51 6.84 -7.29
C VAL A 26 12.95 5.59 -6.61
N ASP A 27 11.65 5.52 -6.54
CA ASP A 27 10.91 4.32 -6.13
C ASP A 27 11.04 3.23 -7.22
N GLU A 28 11.34 1.99 -6.81
CA GLU A 28 11.60 0.89 -7.75
C GLU A 28 10.38 0.52 -8.62
N GLU A 29 9.17 0.72 -8.10
CA GLU A 29 7.93 0.32 -8.76
C GLU A 29 7.28 1.45 -9.57
N THR A 30 7.30 2.68 -9.03
CA THR A 30 6.59 3.82 -9.63
C THR A 30 7.50 4.74 -10.42
N GLU A 31 8.82 4.62 -10.26
CA GLU A 31 9.86 5.52 -10.80
C GLU A 31 9.72 6.98 -10.32
N GLU A 32 8.82 7.24 -9.38
CA GLU A 32 8.65 8.55 -8.78
C GLU A 32 9.80 8.88 -7.83
N PRO A 33 10.19 10.18 -7.70
CA PRO A 33 11.25 10.59 -6.78
C PRO A 33 10.94 10.24 -5.33
N VAL A 34 11.94 9.71 -4.62
CA VAL A 34 11.83 9.41 -3.18
C VAL A 34 12.42 10.53 -2.34
N LEU A 35 11.63 11.03 -1.39
CA LEU A 35 11.96 12.12 -0.47
C LEU A 35 12.46 11.60 0.88
N ASP A 36 13.12 12.48 1.65
CA ASP A 36 13.50 12.27 3.06
C ASP A 36 14.52 11.15 3.32
N ALA A 37 15.16 10.61 2.29
CA ALA A 37 16.35 9.78 2.45
C ALA A 37 17.57 10.65 2.75
N GLN A 38 18.44 10.24 3.66
CA GLN A 38 19.72 10.90 3.85
C GLN A 38 20.84 10.07 3.22
N PHE A 39 21.56 10.67 2.30
CA PHE A 39 22.77 10.11 1.70
C PHE A 39 24.02 10.81 2.17
N SER A 40 25.11 10.07 2.19
CA SER A 40 26.45 10.58 2.46
C SER A 40 27.45 9.93 1.52
N VAL A 41 28.38 10.72 1.00
CA VAL A 41 29.52 10.25 0.22
C VAL A 41 30.76 10.28 1.10
N PHE A 42 31.50 9.21 1.11
CA PHE A 42 32.75 9.06 1.84
C PHE A 42 33.89 8.71 0.89
N ASP A 43 35.11 9.15 1.23
CA ASP A 43 36.31 8.59 0.61
C ASP A 43 36.66 7.20 1.21
N MET A 44 37.70 6.54 0.68
CA MET A 44 38.11 5.22 1.14
C MET A 44 38.78 5.22 2.52
N GLU A 45 39.18 6.38 3.02
CA GLU A 45 39.67 6.60 4.39
C GLU A 45 38.52 6.82 5.41
N GLY A 46 37.27 6.96 4.92
CA GLY A 46 36.07 7.17 5.73
C GLY A 46 35.79 8.66 6.05
N ASN A 47 36.45 9.59 5.39
CA ASN A 47 36.15 11.01 5.54
C ASN A 47 34.87 11.34 4.78
N LEU A 48 33.98 12.13 5.42
CA LEU A 48 32.77 12.62 4.81
C LEU A 48 33.11 13.70 3.75
N ILE A 49 32.65 13.46 2.52
CA ILE A 49 32.83 14.39 1.39
C ILE A 49 31.58 15.25 1.21
N ASP A 50 30.40 14.61 1.20
CA ASP A 50 29.11 15.30 1.04
C ASP A 50 28.00 14.56 1.78
N GLN A 51 26.95 15.32 2.16
CA GLN A 51 25.75 14.77 2.79
C GLN A 51 24.54 15.63 2.46
N TRP A 52 23.44 14.99 2.07
CA TRP A 52 22.17 15.66 1.78
C TRP A 52 20.96 14.82 2.16
N ILE A 53 19.79 15.48 2.13
CA ILE A 53 18.47 14.83 2.23
C ILE A 53 17.80 14.98 0.88
N THR A 54 17.24 13.86 0.35
CA THR A 54 16.54 13.86 -0.95
C THR A 54 15.27 14.71 -0.90
N ASP A 55 15.14 15.62 -1.86
CA ASP A 55 14.02 16.57 -1.99
C ASP A 55 13.21 16.36 -3.29
N GLY A 56 13.45 15.24 -3.98
CA GLY A 56 12.81 14.89 -5.25
C GLY A 56 13.58 15.37 -6.47
N LYS A 57 14.76 15.98 -6.28
CA LYS A 57 15.66 16.37 -7.38
C LYS A 57 16.93 15.54 -7.33
N ALA A 58 17.58 15.44 -8.48
CA ALA A 58 18.92 14.89 -8.54
C ALA A 58 19.90 15.78 -7.78
N HIS A 59 20.83 15.17 -7.04
CA HIS A 59 21.88 15.84 -6.29
C HIS A 59 23.23 15.69 -6.99
N ALA A 60 23.96 16.80 -7.14
CA ALA A 60 25.29 16.80 -7.74
C ALA A 60 26.36 16.89 -6.64
N VAL A 61 27.23 15.89 -6.58
CA VAL A 61 28.40 15.89 -5.69
C VAL A 61 29.62 16.30 -6.52
N SER A 62 30.17 17.47 -6.23
CA SER A 62 31.31 18.05 -6.96
C SER A 62 32.61 17.96 -6.12
N HIS A 63 33.71 18.48 -6.72
CA HIS A 63 35.04 18.52 -6.10
C HIS A 63 35.63 17.15 -5.78
N LEU A 64 35.21 16.13 -6.54
CA LEU A 64 35.75 14.77 -6.45
C LEU A 64 37.07 14.67 -7.26
N GLU A 65 38.02 13.89 -6.75
CA GLU A 65 39.26 13.62 -7.47
C GLU A 65 39.04 12.51 -8.49
N ALA A 66 39.26 12.81 -9.76
CA ALA A 66 39.12 11.84 -10.84
C ALA A 66 40.04 10.62 -10.64
N GLY A 67 39.50 9.44 -10.86
CA GLY A 67 40.19 8.16 -10.71
C GLY A 67 40.24 7.64 -9.27
N LYS A 68 39.74 8.39 -8.27
CA LYS A 68 39.56 7.88 -6.91
C LYS A 68 38.22 7.17 -6.76
N GLU A 69 38.20 6.22 -5.86
CA GLU A 69 36.99 5.48 -5.47
C GLU A 69 36.35 6.14 -4.24
N TYR A 70 35.01 6.20 -4.25
CA TYR A 70 34.17 6.75 -3.20
C TYR A 70 33.06 5.77 -2.87
N ILE A 71 32.44 5.94 -1.69
CA ILE A 71 31.32 5.13 -1.25
C ILE A 71 30.11 6.03 -0.99
N LEU A 72 29.01 5.76 -1.69
CA LEU A 72 27.69 6.33 -1.41
C LEU A 72 26.98 5.45 -0.39
N LYS A 73 26.52 6.05 0.72
CA LYS A 73 25.77 5.37 1.77
C LYS A 73 24.44 6.05 2.02
N GLU A 74 23.39 5.27 2.17
CA GLU A 74 22.16 5.72 2.76
C GLU A 74 22.28 5.69 4.28
N THR A 75 22.40 6.86 4.90
CA THR A 75 22.60 7.01 6.37
C THR A 75 21.28 7.15 7.12
N LYS A 76 20.19 7.45 6.40
CA LYS A 76 18.81 7.43 6.91
C LYS A 76 17.86 7.01 5.80
N THR A 77 17.21 5.87 5.99
CA THR A 77 16.21 5.34 5.07
C THR A 77 14.88 6.09 5.24
N PRO A 78 14.18 6.45 4.15
CA PRO A 78 12.87 7.06 4.23
C PRO A 78 11.83 6.05 4.74
N ARG A 79 10.80 6.59 5.39
CA ARG A 79 9.76 5.74 5.98
C ARG A 79 9.02 4.92 4.94
N GLY A 80 8.89 3.62 5.18
CA GLY A 80 8.18 2.69 4.31
C GLY A 80 9.03 2.08 3.19
N TYR A 81 10.35 2.24 3.26
CA TYR A 81 11.30 1.66 2.33
C TYR A 81 12.33 0.79 3.02
N GLN A 82 13.02 -0.03 2.25
CA GLN A 82 14.14 -0.84 2.70
C GLN A 82 15.43 -0.06 2.49
N THR A 83 16.36 -0.14 3.43
CA THR A 83 17.69 0.48 3.27
C THR A 83 18.41 -0.09 2.06
N VAL A 84 18.96 0.77 1.20
CA VAL A 84 19.80 0.34 0.08
C VAL A 84 21.20 0.00 0.54
N THR A 85 21.85 -0.89 -0.22
CA THR A 85 23.25 -1.25 0.04
C THR A 85 24.20 -0.13 -0.35
N ASP A 86 25.34 -0.01 0.36
CA ASP A 86 26.41 0.90 0.00
C ASP A 86 26.85 0.70 -1.45
N THR A 87 27.09 1.77 -2.18
CA THR A 87 27.49 1.74 -3.59
C THR A 87 28.85 2.40 -3.76
N ALA A 88 29.86 1.63 -4.20
CA ALA A 88 31.16 2.17 -4.56
C ALA A 88 31.11 2.75 -6.00
N PHE A 89 31.78 3.88 -6.23
CA PHE A 89 31.86 4.51 -7.53
C PHE A 89 33.18 5.25 -7.73
N THR A 90 33.56 5.44 -9.00
CA THR A 90 34.74 6.21 -9.39
C THR A 90 34.31 7.26 -10.41
N VAL A 91 34.81 8.49 -10.29
CA VAL A 91 34.47 9.57 -11.19
C VAL A 91 35.57 9.84 -12.22
N SER A 92 35.18 10.36 -13.37
CA SER A 92 36.06 10.76 -14.47
C SER A 92 35.95 12.28 -14.72
N ARG A 93 37.01 12.90 -15.27
CA ARG A 93 36.93 14.29 -15.74
C ARG A 93 36.32 14.40 -17.13
N GLU A 94 36.30 13.31 -17.87
CA GLU A 94 35.87 13.30 -19.27
C GLU A 94 34.35 13.25 -19.40
N GLU A 95 33.70 12.55 -18.46
CA GLU A 95 32.24 12.33 -18.46
C GLU A 95 31.65 12.50 -17.05
N ASP A 96 30.49 13.12 -16.98
CA ASP A 96 29.70 13.16 -15.73
C ASP A 96 29.12 11.76 -15.47
N LEU A 97 29.21 11.30 -14.22
CA LEU A 97 28.64 10.05 -13.81
C LEU A 97 27.21 10.28 -13.33
N PHE A 98 26.26 9.51 -13.86
CA PHE A 98 24.86 9.49 -13.41
C PHE A 98 24.59 8.18 -12.70
N LEU A 99 24.10 8.28 -11.48
CA LEU A 99 23.73 7.12 -10.66
C LEU A 99 22.27 7.23 -10.22
N GLU A 100 21.45 6.26 -10.65
CA GLU A 100 20.08 6.13 -10.21
C GLU A 100 20.01 5.08 -9.09
N ILE A 101 19.55 5.49 -7.92
CA ILE A 101 19.34 4.62 -6.76
C ILE A 101 17.85 4.27 -6.69
N LYS A 102 17.53 2.99 -6.85
CA LYS A 102 16.18 2.46 -6.76
C LYS A 102 15.87 2.03 -5.33
N GLU A 103 14.79 2.56 -4.80
CA GLU A 103 14.33 2.30 -3.44
C GLU A 103 13.20 1.28 -3.45
N LYS A 104 13.38 0.19 -2.72
CA LYS A 104 12.36 -0.86 -2.64
C LYS A 104 11.37 -0.58 -1.53
N PRO A 105 10.04 -0.47 -1.82
CA PRO A 105 9.05 -0.25 -0.78
C PRO A 105 8.92 -1.47 0.14
N ILE A 106 8.54 -1.22 1.40
CA ILE A 106 8.10 -2.25 2.32
C ILE A 106 6.61 -2.47 2.07
N LEU A 107 6.24 -3.69 1.72
CA LEU A 107 4.87 -4.09 1.44
C LEU A 107 4.32 -4.95 2.57
N VAL A 108 3.07 -4.70 2.96
CA VAL A 108 2.37 -5.38 4.06
C VAL A 108 0.99 -5.81 3.59
N ASN A 109 0.56 -7.01 3.99
CA ASN A 109 -0.79 -7.48 3.75
C ASN A 109 -1.72 -7.08 4.91
N ILE A 110 -3.00 -6.87 4.62
CA ILE A 110 -4.04 -6.79 5.66
C ILE A 110 -4.93 -8.02 5.51
N GLN A 111 -5.00 -8.84 6.56
CA GLN A 111 -5.91 -9.96 6.66
C GLN A 111 -7.06 -9.63 7.59
N VAL A 112 -8.28 -9.76 7.11
CA VAL A 112 -9.51 -9.58 7.87
C VAL A 112 -10.10 -10.96 8.14
N ASN A 113 -10.19 -11.35 9.40
CA ASN A 113 -10.89 -12.55 9.83
C ASN A 113 -12.36 -12.22 10.05
N LYS A 114 -13.26 -12.91 9.40
CA LYS A 114 -14.69 -12.75 9.55
C LYS A 114 -15.19 -13.62 10.69
N VAL A 115 -15.63 -13.02 11.79
CA VAL A 115 -16.03 -13.77 12.99
C VAL A 115 -17.48 -13.51 13.39
N ASP A 116 -18.11 -14.52 13.93
CA ASP A 116 -19.43 -14.44 14.54
C ASP A 116 -19.35 -13.69 15.88
N ALA A 117 -20.14 -12.64 16.04
CA ALA A 117 -20.10 -11.78 17.22
C ALA A 117 -20.44 -12.50 18.54
N LYS A 118 -21.23 -13.59 18.48
CA LYS A 118 -21.65 -14.38 19.65
C LYS A 118 -20.64 -15.48 20.00
N THR A 119 -20.21 -16.25 18.99
CA THR A 119 -19.35 -17.43 19.21
C THR A 119 -17.87 -17.12 19.12
N LYS A 120 -17.50 -15.96 18.53
CA LYS A 120 -16.10 -15.56 18.23
C LYS A 120 -15.36 -16.54 17.31
N GLN A 121 -16.08 -17.37 16.57
CA GLN A 121 -15.49 -18.29 15.61
C GLN A 121 -15.55 -17.72 14.19
N LEU A 122 -14.62 -18.16 13.33
CA LEU A 122 -14.59 -17.80 11.92
C LEU A 122 -15.89 -18.24 11.22
N ILE A 123 -16.47 -17.33 10.44
CA ILE A 123 -17.62 -17.61 9.56
C ILE A 123 -17.10 -18.19 8.27
N LYS A 124 -17.18 -19.51 8.11
CA LYS A 124 -16.72 -20.25 6.91
C LYS A 124 -17.89 -20.60 6.01
N ASP A 125 -17.56 -21.01 4.78
CA ASP A 125 -18.50 -21.51 3.76
C ASP A 125 -19.61 -20.52 3.38
N LYS A 126 -19.35 -19.22 3.58
CA LYS A 126 -20.27 -18.13 3.23
C LYS A 126 -19.52 -17.03 2.51
N ASP A 127 -20.12 -16.50 1.44
CA ASP A 127 -19.56 -15.37 0.71
C ASP A 127 -19.74 -14.08 1.54
N PHE A 128 -18.67 -13.31 1.61
CA PHE A 128 -18.66 -11.94 2.14
C PHE A 128 -17.66 -11.12 1.35
N GLU A 129 -17.73 -9.80 1.47
CA GLU A 129 -16.83 -8.91 0.77
C GLU A 129 -16.46 -7.72 1.65
N PHE A 130 -15.17 -7.35 1.58
CA PHE A 130 -14.64 -6.11 2.12
C PHE A 130 -14.06 -5.26 1.02
N THR A 131 -14.21 -3.96 1.14
CA THR A 131 -13.57 -2.99 0.25
C THR A 131 -12.61 -2.11 1.04
N LEU A 132 -11.43 -1.87 0.46
CA LEU A 132 -10.37 -1.02 0.99
C LEU A 132 -10.46 0.37 0.37
N TYR A 133 -10.24 1.41 1.20
CA TYR A 133 -10.29 2.81 0.80
C TYR A 133 -9.10 3.57 1.39
N LYS A 134 -8.72 4.68 0.72
CA LYS A 134 -7.72 5.63 1.25
C LYS A 134 -8.34 6.77 2.06
N ASP A 135 -9.65 6.97 1.94
CA ASP A 135 -10.39 8.04 2.58
C ASP A 135 -11.39 7.50 3.62
N PRO A 136 -11.65 8.24 4.71
CA PRO A 136 -12.54 7.80 5.79
C PRO A 136 -14.03 7.75 5.38
N ASP A 137 -14.41 8.48 4.32
CA ASP A 137 -15.79 8.55 3.84
C ASP A 137 -16.10 7.39 2.87
N CYS A 138 -15.08 6.57 2.54
CA CYS A 138 -15.20 5.40 1.68
C CYS A 138 -15.78 5.73 0.29
N ILE A 139 -15.32 6.82 -0.33
CA ILE A 139 -15.80 7.30 -1.62
C ILE A 139 -15.08 6.58 -2.76
N TYR A 140 -13.76 6.49 -2.67
CA TYR A 140 -12.92 5.92 -3.72
C TYR A 140 -12.37 4.56 -3.29
N SER A 141 -12.98 3.48 -3.80
CA SER A 141 -12.50 2.13 -3.55
C SER A 141 -11.18 1.87 -4.25
N MET A 142 -10.24 1.24 -3.54
CA MET A 142 -8.96 0.81 -4.12
C MET A 142 -9.05 -0.63 -4.63
N VAL A 143 -9.52 -1.54 -3.75
CA VAL A 143 -9.58 -2.97 -4.04
C VAL A 143 -10.67 -3.62 -3.19
N ALA A 144 -11.29 -4.68 -3.71
CA ALA A 144 -12.20 -5.53 -2.97
C ALA A 144 -11.56 -6.90 -2.74
N ALA A 145 -11.82 -7.48 -1.58
CA ALA A 145 -11.43 -8.84 -1.25
C ALA A 145 -12.63 -9.63 -0.75
N SER A 146 -12.81 -10.84 -1.26
CA SER A 146 -13.88 -11.76 -0.87
C SER A 146 -13.33 -13.15 -0.61
N SER A 147 -13.99 -13.91 0.27
CA SER A 147 -13.58 -15.28 0.60
C SER A 147 -14.74 -16.09 1.17
N LYS A 148 -14.62 -17.44 1.03
CA LYS A 148 -15.47 -18.43 1.71
C LYS A 148 -14.78 -19.09 2.92
N ASP A 149 -13.48 -18.84 3.09
CA ASP A 149 -12.65 -19.51 4.09
C ASP A 149 -12.71 -18.83 5.47
N GLY A 150 -13.48 -17.77 5.59
CA GLY A 150 -13.59 -16.98 6.81
C GLY A 150 -12.54 -15.89 6.96
N SER A 151 -11.69 -15.66 5.97
CA SER A 151 -10.74 -14.55 5.93
C SER A 151 -10.66 -13.92 4.55
N ALA A 152 -10.38 -12.62 4.47
CA ALA A 152 -10.09 -11.89 3.25
C ALA A 152 -8.77 -11.15 3.41
N THR A 153 -7.97 -11.09 2.32
CA THR A 153 -6.63 -10.49 2.38
C THR A 153 -6.47 -9.43 1.29
N PHE A 154 -6.05 -8.24 1.70
CA PHE A 154 -5.55 -7.19 0.83
C PHE A 154 -4.03 -7.29 0.81
N LYS A 155 -3.44 -7.40 -0.38
CA LYS A 155 -2.02 -7.70 -0.54
C LYS A 155 -1.22 -6.48 -0.97
N ASP A 156 0.08 -6.52 -0.69
CA ASP A 156 1.10 -5.63 -1.21
C ASP A 156 0.80 -4.14 -0.97
N LEU A 157 0.35 -3.84 0.25
CA LEU A 157 -0.01 -2.48 0.64
C LEU A 157 1.23 -1.74 1.18
N ARG A 158 1.46 -0.55 0.70
CA ARG A 158 2.51 0.36 1.19
C ARG A 158 2.15 0.94 2.56
N TYR A 159 3.12 1.51 3.26
CA TYR A 159 2.86 2.25 4.49
C TYR A 159 1.84 3.37 4.25
N GLY A 160 0.89 3.48 5.17
CA GLY A 160 -0.19 4.44 5.05
C GLY A 160 -1.39 4.14 5.92
N THR A 161 -2.40 4.99 5.81
CA THR A 161 -3.69 4.80 6.48
C THR A 161 -4.70 4.26 5.48
N TYR A 162 -5.43 3.25 5.91
CA TYR A 162 -6.45 2.56 5.13
C TYR A 162 -7.75 2.47 5.92
N TYR A 163 -8.86 2.39 5.20
CA TYR A 163 -10.20 2.23 5.76
C TYR A 163 -10.84 1.03 5.11
N ILE A 164 -11.36 0.12 5.92
CA ILE A 164 -11.93 -1.15 5.47
C ILE A 164 -13.40 -1.18 5.88
N LYS A 165 -14.26 -1.41 4.91
CA LYS A 165 -15.70 -1.50 5.09
C LYS A 165 -16.22 -2.81 4.53
N GLU A 166 -17.15 -3.43 5.24
CA GLU A 166 -17.90 -4.56 4.71
C GLU A 166 -18.87 -4.08 3.63
N THR A 167 -18.76 -4.63 2.43
CA THR A 167 -19.65 -4.31 1.30
C THR A 167 -20.64 -5.43 1.01
N LYS A 168 -20.39 -6.65 1.53
CA LYS A 168 -21.31 -7.78 1.49
C LYS A 168 -21.18 -8.62 2.76
N ALA A 169 -22.27 -8.74 3.51
CA ALA A 169 -22.31 -9.60 4.70
C ALA A 169 -22.48 -11.07 4.32
N PRO A 170 -21.99 -12.02 5.13
CA PRO A 170 -22.29 -13.44 5.00
C PRO A 170 -23.79 -13.70 5.13
N PHE A 171 -24.30 -14.69 4.37
CA PHE A 171 -25.71 -15.05 4.49
C PHE A 171 -26.10 -15.45 5.93
N GLY A 172 -27.17 -14.85 6.45
CA GLY A 172 -27.63 -15.03 7.82
C GLY A 172 -27.02 -14.07 8.85
N TYR A 173 -26.31 -13.04 8.40
CA TYR A 173 -25.72 -11.99 9.23
C TYR A 173 -26.16 -10.61 8.78
N HIS A 174 -26.20 -9.67 9.70
CA HIS A 174 -26.42 -8.27 9.39
C HIS A 174 -25.18 -7.66 8.74
N LEU A 175 -25.36 -6.85 7.70
CA LEU A 175 -24.29 -6.03 7.13
C LEU A 175 -23.82 -5.01 8.18
N SER A 176 -22.53 -4.99 8.45
CA SER A 176 -21.95 -4.00 9.36
C SER A 176 -21.76 -2.65 8.66
N THR A 177 -22.05 -1.58 9.39
CA THR A 177 -21.78 -0.20 8.94
C THR A 177 -20.45 0.34 9.46
N GLU A 178 -19.72 -0.46 10.23
CA GLU A 178 -18.41 -0.09 10.77
C GLU A 178 -17.40 0.15 9.64
N VAL A 179 -16.62 1.23 9.77
CA VAL A 179 -15.44 1.48 8.96
C VAL A 179 -14.21 1.31 9.85
N LYS A 180 -13.42 0.28 9.57
CA LYS A 180 -12.20 -0.03 10.32
C LYS A 180 -11.03 0.75 9.78
N LYS A 181 -10.48 1.68 10.57
CA LYS A 181 -9.22 2.35 10.27
C LYS A 181 -8.06 1.43 10.60
N VAL A 182 -7.15 1.22 9.63
CA VAL A 182 -5.89 0.47 9.79
C VAL A 182 -4.74 1.38 9.39
N VAL A 183 -3.69 1.43 10.22
CA VAL A 183 -2.44 2.14 9.91
C VAL A 183 -1.36 1.08 9.71
N ILE A 184 -0.76 1.10 8.53
CA ILE A 184 0.43 0.30 8.22
C ILE A 184 1.64 1.20 8.39
N ASP A 185 2.52 0.84 9.29
CA ASP A 185 3.76 1.53 9.60
C ASP A 185 4.80 0.56 10.18
N GLU A 186 5.91 1.09 10.70
CA GLU A 186 7.00 0.33 11.31
C GLU A 186 6.63 -0.49 12.54
N ASN A 187 5.42 -0.30 13.10
CA ASN A 187 4.93 -1.08 14.25
C ASN A 187 4.30 -2.41 13.82
N VAL A 188 4.00 -2.58 12.53
CA VAL A 188 3.48 -3.85 12.02
C VAL A 188 4.59 -4.90 12.05
N LYS A 189 4.37 -5.96 12.83
CA LYS A 189 5.33 -7.06 12.94
C LYS A 189 5.10 -8.08 11.84
N GLY A 190 6.13 -8.31 11.03
CA GLY A 190 6.06 -9.22 9.89
C GLY A 190 5.43 -8.57 8.66
N ASP A 191 4.95 -9.39 7.75
CA ASP A 191 4.41 -9.01 6.45
C ASP A 191 2.89 -8.93 6.39
N THR A 192 2.18 -9.19 7.51
CA THR A 192 0.72 -9.26 7.53
C THR A 192 0.16 -8.67 8.83
N TYR A 193 -0.69 -7.65 8.70
CA TYR A 193 -1.51 -7.11 9.77
C TYR A 193 -2.86 -7.84 9.79
N THR A 194 -3.19 -8.52 10.90
CA THR A 194 -4.42 -9.32 11.01
C THR A 194 -5.34 -8.74 12.09
N PHE A 195 -6.65 -8.69 11.82
CA PHE A 195 -7.66 -8.34 12.80
C PHE A 195 -8.99 -9.08 12.54
N ASP A 196 -9.79 -9.19 13.59
CA ASP A 196 -11.12 -9.76 13.54
C ASP A 196 -12.18 -8.69 13.24
N TYR A 197 -13.12 -9.03 12.37
CA TYR A 197 -14.28 -8.20 12.03
C TYR A 197 -15.57 -8.97 12.31
N GLU A 198 -16.34 -8.45 13.27
CA GLU A 198 -17.50 -9.13 13.83
C GLU A 198 -18.78 -8.85 13.04
N ASN A 199 -19.58 -9.91 12.79
CA ASN A 199 -20.96 -9.75 12.34
C ASN A 199 -21.95 -10.38 13.31
N THR A 200 -23.05 -9.67 13.51
CA THR A 200 -24.17 -10.14 14.34
C THR A 200 -25.07 -11.05 13.50
N PRO A 201 -25.32 -12.29 13.95
CA PRO A 201 -26.25 -13.20 13.26
C PRO A 201 -27.67 -12.62 13.28
N ILE A 202 -28.40 -12.84 12.18
CA ILE A 202 -29.84 -12.54 12.11
C ILE A 202 -30.56 -13.59 12.96
N GLU A 203 -31.25 -13.11 14.01
CA GLU A 203 -32.07 -13.99 14.84
C GLU A 203 -33.38 -14.31 14.13
N ILE A 204 -33.57 -15.56 13.81
CA ILE A 204 -34.87 -16.06 13.39
C ILE A 204 -35.69 -16.30 14.67
N ILE A 205 -36.63 -15.43 14.96
CA ILE A 205 -37.59 -15.68 16.03
C ILE A 205 -38.42 -16.86 15.58
N GLN A 206 -38.16 -18.04 16.12
CA GLN A 206 -39.11 -19.15 15.99
C GLN A 206 -40.36 -18.73 16.79
N THR A 207 -41.37 -18.22 16.12
CA THR A 207 -42.70 -18.15 16.66
C THR A 207 -43.15 -19.58 16.84
N GLY A 208 -43.18 -20.03 18.11
CA GLY A 208 -43.31 -21.45 18.52
C GLY A 208 -44.68 -22.09 18.27
N ASP A 209 -45.39 -21.69 17.22
CA ASP A 209 -46.64 -22.31 16.78
C ASP A 209 -46.60 -22.65 15.29
N PRO A 210 -46.20 -23.89 14.93
CA PRO A 210 -46.22 -24.34 13.54
C PRO A 210 -47.63 -24.30 12.91
N THR A 211 -48.71 -24.26 13.73
CA THR A 211 -50.09 -24.17 13.26
C THR A 211 -50.41 -22.78 12.69
N ASN A 212 -49.80 -21.71 13.18
CA ASN A 212 -50.02 -20.35 12.66
C ASN A 212 -49.40 -20.13 11.28
N LEU A 213 -48.26 -20.75 10.93
CA LEU A 213 -47.65 -20.65 9.62
C LEU A 213 -48.51 -21.32 8.54
N LEU A 214 -49.08 -22.47 8.85
CA LEU A 214 -50.01 -23.20 7.95
C LEU A 214 -51.31 -22.41 7.80
N MET A 215 -51.80 -21.73 8.86
CA MET A 215 -52.98 -20.86 8.77
C MET A 215 -52.76 -19.62 7.89
N ILE A 216 -51.60 -19.00 8.01
CA ILE A 216 -51.25 -17.80 7.20
C ILE A 216 -51.09 -18.20 5.71
N ILE A 217 -50.45 -19.32 5.42
CA ILE A 217 -50.37 -19.85 4.05
C ILE A 217 -51.73 -20.26 3.53
N GLY A 218 -52.58 -20.85 4.36
CA GLY A 218 -53.94 -21.24 4.01
C GLY A 218 -54.84 -20.03 3.71
N LEU A 219 -54.77 -19.00 4.51
CA LEU A 219 -55.51 -17.70 4.29
C LEU A 219 -55.00 -16.98 3.04
N GLY A 220 -53.72 -17.00 2.75
CA GLY A 220 -53.13 -16.43 1.54
C GLY A 220 -53.63 -17.13 0.28
N LEU A 221 -53.70 -18.46 0.28
CA LEU A 221 -54.23 -19.26 -0.83
C LEU A 221 -55.73 -19.06 -1.04
N VAL A 222 -56.51 -18.97 0.04
CA VAL A 222 -57.96 -18.68 -0.06
C VAL A 222 -58.23 -17.30 -0.63
N SER A 223 -57.43 -16.27 -0.23
CA SER A 223 -57.56 -14.91 -0.77
C SER A 223 -57.20 -14.86 -2.27
N MET A 224 -56.19 -15.57 -2.73
CA MET A 224 -55.85 -15.66 -4.16
C MET A 224 -56.93 -16.36 -4.97
N ILE A 225 -57.49 -17.46 -4.47
CA ILE A 225 -58.58 -18.16 -5.13
C ILE A 225 -59.85 -17.28 -5.23
N SER A 226 -60.16 -16.51 -4.18
CA SER A 226 -61.29 -15.57 -4.20
C SER A 226 -61.12 -14.45 -5.22
N ILE A 227 -59.87 -13.92 -5.37
CA ILE A 227 -59.58 -12.89 -6.39
C ILE A 227 -59.71 -13.46 -7.80
N ILE A 228 -59.24 -14.66 -8.04
CA ILE A 228 -59.36 -15.35 -9.33
C ILE A 228 -60.84 -15.62 -9.68
N PHE A 229 -61.66 -16.04 -8.71
CA PHE A 229 -63.09 -16.24 -8.91
C PHE A 229 -63.85 -14.93 -9.25
N ILE A 230 -63.46 -13.81 -8.62
CA ILE A 230 -64.06 -12.50 -8.90
C ILE A 230 -63.66 -12.03 -10.31
N LEU A 231 -62.42 -12.27 -10.73
CA LEU A 231 -61.96 -11.89 -12.07
C LEU A 231 -62.66 -12.70 -13.17
N ILE A 232 -62.85 -14.02 -13.00
CA ILE A 232 -63.55 -14.87 -13.95
C ILE A 232 -65.03 -14.50 -14.06
N LYS A 233 -65.71 -14.10 -12.97
CA LYS A 233 -67.09 -13.69 -12.98
C LYS A 233 -67.35 -12.33 -13.60
N LYS A 234 -66.29 -11.51 -13.82
CA LYS A 234 -66.40 -10.21 -14.46
C LYS A 234 -66.22 -10.25 -15.98
N GLU A 235 -65.74 -11.40 -16.51
CA GLU A 235 -65.55 -11.65 -17.94
C GLU A 235 -66.66 -12.56 -18.56
N SER A 236 -67.63 -13.00 -17.80
CA SER A 236 -68.83 -13.69 -18.23
C SER A 236 -70.04 -12.83 -17.98
#